data_3e0f7127c837d66cd2fbfd96ebdd881b
#
_entry.id   3e0f7127c837d66cd2fbfd96ebdd881b
#
_cell.length_a   1.000
_cell.length_b   1.000
_cell.length_c   1.000
_cell.angle_alpha   90.00
_cell.angle_beta   90.00
_cell.angle_gamma   90.00
#
_symmetry.space_group_name_H-M   'P 1'
#
loop_
_entity.id
_entity.type
_entity.pdbx_description
1 polymer ?
#
loop_
_entity_poly.entity_id
_entity_poly.type
_entity_poly.pdbx_seq_one_letter_code
_entity_poly.pdbx_strand_id
1 'polypeptide(L)'
;GSEMCIRDRRLLSRKDREAFLKAAEELAAESENLVVIAEKSLLPSAREWLSEKFNTNFLQGTLSGAGLFEKEDCSLFLVSPDDGESGAEYVRNVCVPFLEKKYSTRFDRIVLRAVGAEKERIKELLQEALRMSGDKLTYNDKERYGESVVEILYDSTAPKMLADGVLRLFAEGLGDAVYALDDTSLEKRLVQLLKLRGKKISVAESFTGGGVGRRIVSVPGASEVYFEGLNTYDERAKIKRLGVSEYTLRTVGAVSDETAYEMAAGLIASGDCDISVATTGLAGPKSDRTELPVGLAYIAIGLKEKVYVYRYRFEGTREEITETAINYALFLAYRQLKNL
;
A
#
# COMPACT_ATOMS: atom_id res chain seq x y z
N GLY A 1 -21.84 -19.95 13.28
CA GLY A 1 -20.76 -19.17 12.78
C GLY A 1 -21.20 -18.40 11.57
N SER A 2 -21.40 -17.08 11.69
CA SER A 2 -21.73 -16.24 10.55
C SER A 2 -20.43 -15.97 9.78
N GLU A 3 -20.20 -16.70 8.72
CA GLU A 3 -19.18 -16.35 7.75
C GLU A 3 -19.58 -15.04 7.10
N MET A 4 -18.81 -13.98 7.33
CA MET A 4 -18.92 -12.75 6.55
C MET A 4 -18.22 -12.97 5.19
N CYS A 5 -18.80 -13.84 4.37
CA CYS A 5 -18.35 -14.10 3.01
C CYS A 5 -19.12 -13.19 2.05
N ILE A 6 -18.41 -12.57 1.11
CA ILE A 6 -19.03 -11.99 -0.08
C ILE A 6 -19.44 -13.18 -0.95
N ARG A 7 -20.71 -13.58 -0.86
CA ARG A 7 -21.22 -14.76 -1.57
C ARG A 7 -21.47 -14.51 -3.06
N ASP A 8 -21.77 -13.26 -3.44
CA ASP A 8 -22.03 -12.92 -4.84
C ASP A 8 -21.57 -11.49 -5.16
N ARG A 9 -21.08 -11.27 -6.38
CA ARG A 9 -20.71 -9.96 -6.93
C ARG A 9 -21.34 -9.82 -8.31
N ARG A 10 -22.13 -8.76 -8.49
CA ARG A 10 -22.64 -8.38 -9.79
C ARG A 10 -22.08 -7.04 -10.22
N LEU A 11 -21.45 -6.99 -11.39
CA LEU A 11 -20.99 -5.77 -12.02
C LEU A 11 -22.07 -5.31 -13.00
N LEU A 12 -22.58 -4.08 -12.81
CA LEU A 12 -23.67 -3.54 -13.60
C LEU A 12 -23.21 -2.29 -14.36
N SER A 13 -23.75 -2.08 -15.54
CA SER A 13 -23.50 -0.88 -16.33
C SER A 13 -24.10 0.35 -15.66
N ARG A 14 -23.39 1.47 -15.69
CA ARG A 14 -23.81 2.78 -15.13
C ARG A 14 -25.16 3.29 -15.67
N LYS A 15 -25.64 2.75 -16.82
CA LYS A 15 -26.81 3.26 -17.54
C LYS A 15 -28.05 2.38 -17.41
N ASP A 16 -27.93 1.23 -16.76
CA ASP A 16 -29.02 0.27 -16.70
C ASP A 16 -29.67 0.26 -15.31
N ARG A 17 -30.60 1.22 -15.09
CA ARG A 17 -31.36 1.34 -13.85
C ARG A 17 -32.19 0.09 -13.57
N GLU A 18 -32.83 -0.52 -14.59
CA GLU A 18 -33.70 -1.68 -14.41
C GLU A 18 -32.88 -2.89 -13.95
N ALA A 19 -31.75 -3.17 -14.63
CA ALA A 19 -30.87 -4.25 -14.23
C ALA A 19 -30.31 -4.05 -12.82
N PHE A 20 -29.97 -2.80 -12.46
CA PHE A 20 -29.49 -2.45 -11.12
C PHE A 20 -30.55 -2.76 -10.05
N LEU A 21 -31.78 -2.26 -10.22
CA LEU A 21 -32.86 -2.45 -9.26
C LEU A 21 -33.29 -3.92 -9.14
N LYS A 22 -33.33 -4.64 -10.28
CA LYS A 22 -33.62 -6.09 -10.29
C LYS A 22 -32.54 -6.86 -9.51
N ALA A 23 -31.27 -6.59 -9.75
CA ALA A 23 -30.17 -7.23 -9.03
C ALA A 23 -30.19 -6.90 -7.53
N ALA A 24 -30.47 -5.65 -7.15
CA ALA A 24 -30.59 -5.26 -5.76
C ALA A 24 -31.74 -5.97 -5.04
N GLU A 25 -32.89 -6.15 -5.71
CA GLU A 25 -34.04 -6.87 -5.17
C GLU A 25 -33.75 -8.36 -4.97
N GLU A 26 -33.19 -9.02 -6.00
CA GLU A 26 -32.80 -10.43 -5.93
C GLU A 26 -31.79 -10.69 -4.80
N LEU A 27 -30.74 -9.88 -4.72
CA LEU A 27 -29.70 -10.03 -3.70
C LEU A 27 -30.21 -9.69 -2.29
N ALA A 28 -31.10 -8.69 -2.14
CA ALA A 28 -31.70 -8.36 -0.85
C ALA A 28 -32.64 -9.46 -0.33
N ALA A 29 -33.29 -10.21 -1.24
CA ALA A 29 -34.14 -11.35 -0.86
C ALA A 29 -33.34 -12.57 -0.38
N GLU A 30 -32.06 -12.68 -0.79
CA GLU A 30 -31.20 -13.82 -0.49
C GLU A 30 -30.14 -13.52 0.60
N SER A 31 -30.03 -12.27 1.05
CA SER A 31 -28.95 -11.81 1.92
C SER A 31 -29.46 -11.01 3.11
N GLU A 32 -28.93 -11.27 4.29
CA GLU A 32 -29.16 -10.45 5.49
C GLU A 32 -28.49 -9.06 5.41
N ASN A 33 -27.46 -8.92 4.60
CA ASN A 33 -26.76 -7.66 4.36
C ASN A 33 -26.38 -7.53 2.89
N LEU A 34 -26.70 -6.38 2.31
CA LEU A 34 -26.36 -6.02 0.93
C LEU A 34 -25.51 -4.75 0.93
N VAL A 35 -24.32 -4.83 0.36
CA VAL A 35 -23.48 -3.65 0.15
C VAL A 35 -23.53 -3.25 -1.32
N VAL A 36 -24.04 -2.06 -1.58
CA VAL A 36 -24.08 -1.44 -2.90
C VAL A 36 -22.94 -0.45 -3.01
N ILE A 37 -22.02 -0.71 -3.92
CA ILE A 37 -20.87 0.16 -4.19
C ILE A 37 -21.14 0.89 -5.49
N ALA A 38 -21.21 2.22 -5.42
CA ALA A 38 -21.45 3.09 -6.57
C ALA A 38 -20.38 4.19 -6.64
N GLU A 39 -20.12 4.70 -7.85
CA GLU A 39 -19.31 5.92 -7.99
C GLU A 39 -19.98 7.10 -7.28
N LYS A 40 -19.18 8.02 -6.76
CA LYS A 40 -19.65 9.20 -6.02
C LYS A 40 -20.72 9.99 -6.79
N SER A 41 -20.55 10.14 -8.09
CA SER A 41 -21.51 10.83 -8.97
C SER A 41 -22.87 10.13 -9.09
N LEU A 42 -22.92 8.83 -8.83
CA LEU A 42 -24.14 8.02 -8.92
C LEU A 42 -24.84 7.79 -7.56
N LEU A 43 -24.18 8.11 -6.44
CA LEU A 43 -24.77 7.91 -5.11
C LEU A 43 -26.15 8.54 -4.94
N PRO A 44 -26.39 9.82 -5.33
CA PRO A 44 -27.71 10.43 -5.18
C PRO A 44 -28.79 9.69 -5.94
N SER A 45 -28.53 9.34 -7.21
CA SER A 45 -29.48 8.60 -8.06
C SER A 45 -29.70 7.17 -7.55
N ALA A 46 -28.65 6.46 -7.17
CA ALA A 46 -28.77 5.12 -6.60
C ALA A 46 -29.58 5.13 -5.31
N ARG A 47 -29.39 6.13 -4.46
CA ARG A 47 -30.14 6.33 -3.22
C ARG A 47 -31.63 6.56 -3.52
N GLU A 48 -31.96 7.43 -4.47
CA GLU A 48 -33.32 7.71 -4.88
C GLU A 48 -33.99 6.44 -5.43
N TRP A 49 -33.37 5.75 -6.36
CA TRP A 49 -33.88 4.52 -6.98
C TRP A 49 -34.12 3.40 -5.96
N LEU A 50 -33.18 3.21 -5.02
CA LEU A 50 -33.33 2.22 -3.96
C LEU A 50 -34.45 2.60 -2.97
N SER A 51 -34.55 3.90 -2.62
CA SER A 51 -35.61 4.39 -1.75
C SER A 51 -36.98 4.19 -2.36
N GLU A 52 -37.16 4.48 -3.66
CA GLU A 52 -38.42 4.21 -4.40
C GLU A 52 -38.70 2.72 -4.47
N LYS A 53 -37.72 1.90 -4.88
CA LYS A 53 -37.90 0.45 -5.08
C LYS A 53 -38.32 -0.27 -3.80
N PHE A 54 -37.66 0.07 -2.68
CA PHE A 54 -37.90 -0.58 -1.40
C PHE A 54 -38.92 0.16 -0.51
N ASN A 55 -39.45 1.28 -0.98
CA ASN A 55 -40.41 2.14 -0.25
C ASN A 55 -39.88 2.48 1.17
N THR A 56 -38.62 2.96 1.26
CA THR A 56 -37.94 3.24 2.52
C THR A 56 -37.05 4.45 2.40
N ASN A 57 -36.63 5.00 3.55
CA ASN A 57 -35.66 6.10 3.62
C ASN A 57 -34.38 5.62 4.28
N PHE A 58 -33.24 6.16 3.82
CA PHE A 58 -31.97 5.90 4.46
C PHE A 58 -31.91 6.54 5.86
N LEU A 59 -31.63 5.72 6.87
CA LEU A 59 -31.61 6.11 8.28
C LEU A 59 -30.49 7.12 8.57
N GLN A 60 -29.32 6.91 7.97
CA GLN A 60 -28.17 7.79 8.08
C GLN A 60 -27.53 7.93 6.71
N GLY A 61 -26.95 9.09 6.44
CA GLY A 61 -26.31 9.36 5.15
C GLY A 61 -25.25 10.43 5.23
N THR A 62 -24.41 10.47 4.22
CA THR A 62 -23.44 11.55 4.01
C THR A 62 -24.00 12.61 3.06
N LEU A 63 -23.34 13.77 2.99
CA LEU A 63 -23.65 14.80 2.00
C LEU A 63 -23.47 14.30 0.56
N SER A 64 -22.61 13.31 0.35
CA SER A 64 -22.39 12.67 -0.95
C SER A 64 -23.46 11.67 -1.35
N GLY A 65 -24.34 11.28 -0.43
CA GLY A 65 -25.44 10.37 -0.70
C GLY A 65 -25.27 8.93 -0.18
N ALA A 66 -24.12 8.59 0.42
CA ALA A 66 -23.97 7.31 1.12
C ALA A 66 -25.01 7.16 2.23
N GLY A 67 -25.47 5.94 2.49
CA GLY A 67 -26.50 5.72 3.49
C GLY A 67 -26.76 4.26 3.81
N LEU A 68 -27.58 4.05 4.84
CA LEU A 68 -28.01 2.75 5.34
C LEU A 68 -29.53 2.74 5.44
N PHE A 69 -30.17 1.65 5.03
CA PHE A 69 -31.53 1.35 5.42
C PHE A 69 -31.72 -0.13 5.73
N GLU A 70 -32.79 -0.42 6.49
CA GLU A 70 -33.22 -1.78 6.78
C GLU A 70 -34.57 -2.04 6.14
N LYS A 71 -34.73 -3.20 5.53
CA LYS A 71 -35.98 -3.70 5.02
C LYS A 71 -36.13 -5.17 5.42
N GLU A 72 -37.17 -5.48 6.19
CA GLU A 72 -37.39 -6.84 6.71
C GLU A 72 -36.13 -7.35 7.43
N ASP A 73 -35.54 -8.41 6.91
CA ASP A 73 -34.35 -9.02 7.48
C ASP A 73 -33.02 -8.57 6.80
N CYS A 74 -33.08 -7.69 5.77
CA CYS A 74 -31.92 -7.24 5.02
C CYS A 74 -31.55 -5.81 5.39
N SER A 75 -30.27 -5.61 5.74
CA SER A 75 -29.65 -4.29 5.92
C SER A 75 -28.90 -3.91 4.65
N LEU A 76 -29.24 -2.78 4.03
CA LEU A 76 -28.61 -2.31 2.81
C LEU A 76 -27.71 -1.10 3.09
N PHE A 77 -26.47 -1.19 2.66
CA PHE A 77 -25.47 -0.12 2.76
C PHE A 77 -25.13 0.40 1.37
N LEU A 78 -25.29 1.70 1.15
CA LEU A 78 -24.89 2.37 -0.07
C LEU A 78 -23.61 3.18 0.21
N VAL A 79 -22.52 2.87 -0.47
CA VAL A 79 -21.21 3.49 -0.25
C VAL A 79 -20.49 3.77 -1.57
N SER A 80 -19.50 4.67 -1.54
CA SER A 80 -18.62 4.93 -2.68
C SER A 80 -17.15 4.87 -2.28
N PRO A 81 -16.31 4.16 -3.04
CA PRO A 81 -14.87 4.17 -2.85
C PRO A 81 -14.24 5.53 -3.24
N ASP A 82 -14.91 6.29 -4.12
CA ASP A 82 -14.42 7.58 -4.61
C ASP A 82 -14.77 8.75 -3.67
N ASP A 83 -15.47 8.48 -2.57
CA ASP A 83 -15.83 9.50 -1.57
C ASP A 83 -14.68 9.83 -0.61
N GLY A 84 -13.52 9.23 -0.85
CA GLY A 84 -12.30 9.49 -0.12
C GLY A 84 -12.44 9.20 1.39
N GLU A 85 -11.93 10.10 2.21
CA GLU A 85 -11.99 9.97 3.68
C GLU A 85 -13.42 9.87 4.21
N SER A 86 -14.35 10.65 3.64
CA SER A 86 -15.77 10.65 4.01
C SER A 86 -16.44 9.28 3.86
N GLY A 87 -16.17 8.58 2.76
CA GLY A 87 -16.67 7.23 2.52
C GLY A 87 -16.09 6.22 3.49
N ALA A 88 -14.79 6.28 3.72
CA ALA A 88 -14.10 5.42 4.68
C ALA A 88 -14.57 5.66 6.12
N GLU A 89 -14.77 6.92 6.51
CA GLU A 89 -15.33 7.29 7.82
C GLU A 89 -16.76 6.78 7.98
N TYR A 90 -17.59 6.89 6.96
CA TYR A 90 -18.95 6.38 7.01
C TYR A 90 -18.98 4.87 7.25
N VAL A 91 -18.14 4.11 6.54
CA VAL A 91 -18.02 2.67 6.78
C VAL A 91 -17.57 2.38 8.21
N ARG A 92 -16.49 3.04 8.67
CA ARG A 92 -15.94 2.82 10.03
C ARG A 92 -16.89 3.22 11.15
N ASN A 93 -17.58 4.36 11.00
CA ASN A 93 -18.32 4.96 12.10
C ASN A 93 -19.82 4.62 12.09
N VAL A 94 -20.34 4.12 10.97
CA VAL A 94 -21.76 3.78 10.81
C VAL A 94 -21.96 2.33 10.45
N CYS A 95 -21.38 1.86 9.32
CA CYS A 95 -21.66 0.51 8.82
C CYS A 95 -21.14 -0.58 9.77
N VAL A 96 -19.87 -0.45 10.19
CA VAL A 96 -19.24 -1.46 11.06
C VAL A 96 -19.92 -1.51 12.44
N PRO A 97 -20.12 -0.40 13.17
CA PRO A 97 -20.83 -0.44 14.46
C PRO A 97 -22.27 -0.95 14.37
N PHE A 98 -22.95 -0.67 13.24
CA PHE A 98 -24.29 -1.21 13.01
C PHE A 98 -24.27 -2.75 12.92
N LEU A 99 -23.34 -3.31 12.12
CA LEU A 99 -23.20 -4.76 11.98
C LEU A 99 -22.74 -5.42 13.29
N GLU A 100 -21.80 -4.82 14.01
CA GLU A 100 -21.36 -5.29 15.33
C GLU A 100 -22.52 -5.38 16.31
N LYS A 101 -23.40 -4.38 16.32
CA LYS A 101 -24.60 -4.38 17.15
C LYS A 101 -25.62 -5.42 16.68
N LYS A 102 -25.88 -5.52 15.37
CA LYS A 102 -26.85 -6.47 14.77
C LYS A 102 -26.47 -7.91 15.11
N TYR A 103 -25.19 -8.26 15.02
CA TYR A 103 -24.72 -9.63 15.25
C TYR A 103 -24.16 -9.88 16.65
N SER A 104 -24.18 -8.87 17.52
CA SER A 104 -23.57 -8.93 18.85
C SER A 104 -22.12 -9.44 18.83
N THR A 105 -21.39 -9.13 17.76
CA THR A 105 -20.04 -9.60 17.47
C THR A 105 -19.18 -8.43 17.05
N ARG A 106 -17.99 -8.34 17.60
CA ARG A 106 -16.97 -7.38 17.20
C ARG A 106 -15.83 -8.12 16.53
N PHE A 107 -15.35 -7.57 15.41
CA PHE A 107 -14.17 -8.07 14.72
C PHE A 107 -12.98 -7.18 15.01
N ASP A 108 -11.90 -7.80 15.39
CA ASP A 108 -10.59 -7.18 15.45
C ASP A 108 -9.76 -7.59 14.23
N ARG A 109 -8.78 -6.78 13.87
CA ARG A 109 -7.93 -7.04 12.72
C ARG A 109 -6.44 -6.94 13.04
N ILE A 110 -5.66 -7.78 12.40
CA ILE A 110 -4.22 -7.70 12.29
C ILE A 110 -3.90 -7.23 10.88
N VAL A 111 -3.06 -6.23 10.74
CA VAL A 111 -2.52 -5.82 9.45
C VAL A 111 -1.03 -6.04 9.47
N LEU A 112 -0.53 -6.77 8.48
CA LEU A 112 0.90 -7.00 8.29
C LEU A 112 1.31 -6.45 6.93
N ARG A 113 2.43 -5.73 6.90
CA ARG A 113 2.99 -5.15 5.69
C ARG A 113 4.43 -5.57 5.50
N ALA A 114 4.75 -6.04 4.31
CA ALA A 114 6.09 -6.53 3.95
C ALA A 114 6.48 -6.07 2.54
N VAL A 115 7.78 -5.93 2.28
CA VAL A 115 8.32 -5.65 0.95
C VAL A 115 9.26 -6.76 0.54
N GLY A 116 9.09 -7.27 -0.69
CA GLY A 116 9.93 -8.33 -1.25
C GLY A 116 9.71 -9.70 -0.62
N ALA A 117 8.59 -9.91 0.08
CA ALA A 117 8.20 -11.22 0.58
C ALA A 117 7.73 -12.13 -0.58
N GLU A 118 8.14 -13.39 -0.57
CA GLU A 118 7.70 -14.37 -1.56
C GLU A 118 6.22 -14.69 -1.38
N LYS A 119 5.45 -14.61 -2.46
CA LYS A 119 3.99 -14.82 -2.45
C LYS A 119 3.62 -16.22 -1.94
N GLU A 120 4.36 -17.22 -2.33
CA GLU A 120 4.17 -18.60 -1.89
C GLU A 120 4.37 -18.72 -0.38
N ARG A 121 5.37 -18.03 0.16
CA ARG A 121 5.63 -18.02 1.61
C ARG A 121 4.49 -17.37 2.39
N ILE A 122 3.93 -16.28 1.88
CA ILE A 122 2.76 -15.64 2.50
C ILE A 122 1.56 -16.60 2.52
N LYS A 123 1.31 -17.33 1.42
CA LYS A 123 0.23 -18.32 1.36
C LYS A 123 0.42 -19.48 2.35
N GLU A 124 1.64 -19.98 2.50
CA GLU A 124 1.95 -21.02 3.50
C GLU A 124 1.64 -20.56 4.91
N LEU A 125 2.07 -19.33 5.25
CA LEU A 125 1.81 -18.73 6.57
C LEU A 125 0.33 -18.49 6.81
N LEU A 126 -0.42 -18.05 5.79
CA LEU A 126 -1.88 -17.91 5.88
C LEU A 126 -2.56 -19.26 6.15
N GLN A 127 -2.16 -20.32 5.44
CA GLN A 127 -2.71 -21.65 5.69
C GLN A 127 -2.38 -22.17 7.09
N GLU A 128 -1.20 -21.87 7.59
CA GLU A 128 -0.82 -22.24 8.96
C GLU A 128 -1.62 -21.44 10.00
N ALA A 129 -1.80 -20.14 9.80
CA ALA A 129 -2.65 -19.30 10.64
C ALA A 129 -4.10 -19.81 10.70
N LEU A 130 -4.68 -20.21 9.56
CA LEU A 130 -6.01 -20.81 9.50
C LEU A 130 -6.08 -22.12 10.30
N ARG A 131 -5.10 -23.01 10.13
CA ARG A 131 -5.02 -24.27 10.92
C ARG A 131 -4.93 -24.01 12.42
N MET A 132 -4.13 -23.03 12.84
CA MET A 132 -4.01 -22.65 14.26
C MET A 132 -5.31 -22.13 14.84
N SER A 133 -6.14 -21.49 14.02
CA SER A 133 -7.37 -20.85 14.47
C SER A 133 -8.60 -21.74 14.48
N GLY A 134 -8.55 -22.92 13.83
CA GLY A 134 -9.73 -23.75 13.64
C GLY A 134 -10.85 -23.00 12.90
N ASP A 135 -10.52 -22.33 11.83
CA ASP A 135 -11.41 -21.54 10.96
C ASP A 135 -12.06 -20.30 11.61
N LYS A 136 -11.47 -19.81 12.71
CA LYS A 136 -11.91 -18.55 13.36
C LYS A 136 -11.33 -17.28 12.80
N LEU A 137 -10.46 -17.40 11.79
CA LEU A 137 -9.85 -16.28 11.08
C LEU A 137 -10.38 -16.20 9.66
N THR A 138 -10.51 -14.98 9.17
CA THR A 138 -10.61 -14.70 7.74
C THR A 138 -9.48 -13.78 7.33
N TYR A 139 -9.09 -13.78 6.08
CA TYR A 139 -8.01 -12.94 5.62
C TYR A 139 -8.28 -12.32 4.25
N ASN A 140 -7.60 -11.22 4.00
CA ASN A 140 -7.47 -10.60 2.70
C ASN A 140 -5.98 -10.32 2.48
N ASP A 141 -5.43 -10.75 1.35
CA ASP A 141 -4.06 -10.45 0.97
C ASP A 141 -4.03 -9.69 -0.36
N LYS A 142 -3.19 -8.69 -0.42
CA LYS A 142 -2.94 -7.88 -1.62
C LYS A 142 -1.45 -7.74 -1.82
N GLU A 143 -1.01 -7.92 -3.05
CA GLU A 143 0.34 -7.61 -3.46
C GLU A 143 0.28 -6.57 -4.58
N ARG A 144 1.04 -5.49 -4.40
CA ARG A 144 1.17 -4.45 -5.42
C ARG A 144 2.55 -3.81 -5.34
N TYR A 145 3.23 -3.78 -6.46
CA TYR A 145 4.54 -3.15 -6.58
C TYR A 145 5.57 -3.68 -5.58
N GLY A 146 5.58 -5.01 -5.39
CA GLY A 146 6.48 -5.69 -4.46
C GLY A 146 6.18 -5.48 -2.97
N GLU A 147 5.11 -4.75 -2.64
CA GLU A 147 4.57 -4.65 -1.29
C GLU A 147 3.42 -5.63 -1.11
N SER A 148 3.48 -6.42 -0.06
CA SER A 148 2.41 -7.32 0.38
C SER A 148 1.74 -6.77 1.62
N VAL A 149 0.40 -6.70 1.58
CA VAL A 149 -0.44 -6.32 2.71
C VAL A 149 -1.35 -7.50 3.03
N VAL A 150 -1.21 -8.05 4.23
CA VAL A 150 -2.04 -9.14 4.75
C VAL A 150 -2.92 -8.58 5.86
N GLU A 151 -4.23 -8.65 5.67
CA GLU A 151 -5.22 -8.31 6.69
C GLU A 151 -5.85 -9.60 7.20
N ILE A 152 -5.78 -9.83 8.49
CA ILE A 152 -6.40 -10.98 9.16
C ILE A 152 -7.46 -10.46 10.10
N LEU A 153 -8.69 -10.93 9.89
CA LEU A 153 -9.84 -10.57 10.70
C LEU A 153 -10.18 -11.74 11.62
N TYR A 154 -10.48 -11.44 12.86
CA TYR A 154 -10.88 -12.43 13.85
C TYR A 154 -11.97 -11.87 14.76
N ASP A 155 -12.83 -12.78 15.23
CA ASP A 155 -13.87 -12.47 16.18
C ASP A 155 -13.24 -12.09 17.53
N SER A 156 -13.78 -11.06 18.20
CA SER A 156 -13.32 -10.61 19.52
C SER A 156 -13.47 -11.67 20.63
N THR A 157 -14.20 -12.75 20.38
CA THR A 157 -14.25 -13.93 21.25
C THR A 157 -13.06 -14.87 21.08
N ALA A 158 -12.26 -14.67 20.03
CA ALA A 158 -11.05 -15.44 19.81
C ALA A 158 -10.02 -15.15 20.93
N PRO A 159 -9.34 -16.17 21.44
CA PRO A 159 -8.34 -15.96 22.49
C PRO A 159 -7.23 -14.99 22.02
N LYS A 160 -6.86 -14.03 22.87
CA LYS A 160 -5.77 -13.08 22.57
C LYS A 160 -4.47 -13.80 22.18
N MET A 161 -4.18 -14.95 22.81
CA MET A 161 -3.03 -15.79 22.47
C MET A 161 -3.03 -16.23 20.98
N LEU A 162 -4.20 -16.36 20.36
CA LEU A 162 -4.29 -16.70 18.93
C LEU A 162 -3.77 -15.55 18.08
N ALA A 163 -4.23 -14.31 18.34
CA ALA A 163 -3.78 -13.13 17.62
C ALA A 163 -2.26 -12.92 17.77
N ASP A 164 -1.73 -13.05 19.01
CA ASP A 164 -0.30 -12.95 19.29
C ASP A 164 0.50 -14.07 18.58
N GLY A 165 -0.05 -15.28 18.53
CA GLY A 165 0.54 -16.43 17.84
C GLY A 165 0.63 -16.20 16.32
N VAL A 166 -0.43 -15.67 15.72
CA VAL A 166 -0.47 -15.35 14.29
C VAL A 166 0.52 -14.22 13.95
N LEU A 167 0.58 -13.16 14.76
CA LEU A 167 1.57 -12.09 14.58
C LEU A 167 3.00 -12.63 14.62
N ARG A 168 3.30 -13.49 15.58
CA ARG A 168 4.61 -14.14 15.72
C ARG A 168 4.93 -15.01 14.51
N LEU A 169 3.98 -15.84 14.08
CA LEU A 169 4.13 -16.70 12.90
C LEU A 169 4.57 -15.90 11.67
N PHE A 170 3.91 -14.78 11.40
CA PHE A 170 4.28 -13.95 10.25
C PHE A 170 5.58 -13.17 10.47
N ALA A 171 5.82 -12.64 11.67
CA ALA A 171 7.06 -11.92 11.97
C ALA A 171 8.29 -12.82 11.82
N GLU A 172 8.22 -14.06 12.34
CA GLU A 172 9.30 -15.05 12.21
C GLU A 172 9.39 -15.60 10.77
N GLY A 173 8.25 -15.87 10.13
CA GLY A 173 8.20 -16.48 8.81
C GLY A 173 8.63 -15.57 7.67
N LEU A 174 8.47 -14.25 7.79
CA LEU A 174 8.87 -13.24 6.80
C LEU A 174 10.09 -12.42 7.23
N GLY A 175 10.46 -12.46 8.52
CA GLY A 175 11.67 -11.84 9.05
C GLY A 175 11.81 -10.36 8.68
N ASP A 176 12.97 -10.02 8.11
CA ASP A 176 13.32 -8.63 7.74
C ASP A 176 12.49 -8.03 6.62
N ALA A 177 11.67 -8.82 5.91
CA ALA A 177 10.75 -8.29 4.91
C ALA A 177 9.61 -7.46 5.56
N VAL A 178 9.26 -7.75 6.82
CA VAL A 178 8.18 -7.06 7.55
C VAL A 178 8.64 -5.68 8.02
N TYR A 179 7.90 -4.65 7.63
CA TYR A 179 8.18 -3.28 8.08
C TYR A 179 7.09 -2.72 9.01
N ALA A 180 5.87 -3.26 9.00
CA ALA A 180 4.80 -2.88 9.90
C ALA A 180 3.92 -4.08 10.28
N LEU A 181 3.41 -4.05 11.52
CA LEU A 181 2.41 -4.97 12.07
C LEU A 181 1.10 -4.22 12.37
N ASP A 182 0.89 -3.12 11.67
CA ASP A 182 -0.29 -2.27 11.71
C ASP A 182 -0.52 -1.65 10.33
N ASP A 183 -1.52 -0.79 10.20
CA ASP A 183 -1.87 -0.14 8.92
C ASP A 183 -0.99 1.10 8.57
N THR A 184 0.22 1.15 9.10
CA THR A 184 1.15 2.25 8.80
C THR A 184 1.84 2.02 7.47
N SER A 185 1.71 2.96 6.53
CA SER A 185 2.39 2.89 5.23
C SER A 185 3.91 3.00 5.37
N LEU A 186 4.63 2.54 4.35
CA LEU A 186 6.08 2.47 4.35
C LEU A 186 6.75 3.84 4.51
N GLU A 187 6.32 4.84 3.75
CA GLU A 187 6.81 6.22 3.85
C GLU A 187 6.53 6.83 5.23
N LYS A 188 5.36 6.57 5.79
CA LYS A 188 5.03 7.03 7.14
C LYS A 188 5.91 6.36 8.19
N ARG A 189 6.17 5.07 8.06
CA ARG A 189 7.06 4.31 8.94
C ARG A 189 8.50 4.83 8.87
N LEU A 190 9.00 5.11 7.64
CA LEU A 190 10.33 5.69 7.44
C LEU A 190 10.44 7.08 8.07
N VAL A 191 9.48 7.97 7.83
CA VAL A 191 9.47 9.34 8.41
C VAL A 191 9.41 9.29 9.94
N GLN A 192 8.58 8.42 10.52
CA GLN A 192 8.51 8.23 11.97
C GLN A 192 9.86 7.79 12.56
N LEU A 193 10.53 6.84 11.90
CA LEU A 193 11.82 6.33 12.37
C LEU A 193 12.93 7.40 12.23
N LEU A 194 12.93 8.17 11.14
CA LEU A 194 13.86 9.30 10.96
C LEU A 194 13.68 10.35 12.08
N LYS A 195 12.45 10.73 12.39
CA LYS A 195 12.13 11.65 13.50
C LYS A 195 12.59 11.09 14.85
N LEU A 196 12.28 9.84 15.13
CA LEU A 196 12.66 9.19 16.38
C LEU A 196 14.20 9.19 16.59
N ARG A 197 14.95 9.04 15.50
CA ARG A 197 16.42 9.01 15.53
C ARG A 197 17.09 10.37 15.31
N GLY A 198 16.31 11.43 15.10
CA GLY A 198 16.84 12.76 14.79
C GLY A 198 17.70 12.79 13.53
N LYS A 199 17.32 12.00 12.50
CA LYS A 199 18.07 11.83 11.26
C LYS A 199 17.42 12.54 10.09
N LYS A 200 18.25 13.06 9.17
CA LYS A 200 17.82 13.66 7.91
C LYS A 200 18.13 12.76 6.73
N ILE A 201 17.22 12.75 5.76
CA ILE A 201 17.33 12.00 4.51
C ILE A 201 17.37 12.93 3.30
N SER A 202 18.22 12.59 2.32
CA SER A 202 18.23 13.18 0.97
C SER A 202 18.08 12.09 -0.08
N VAL A 203 17.50 12.42 -1.23
CA VAL A 203 17.33 11.45 -2.33
C VAL A 203 17.92 11.95 -3.64
N ALA A 204 18.52 11.04 -4.42
CA ALA A 204 19.02 11.28 -5.77
C ALA A 204 18.35 10.30 -6.74
N GLU A 205 17.46 10.81 -7.56
CA GLU A 205 16.61 9.98 -8.41
C GLU A 205 16.99 10.11 -9.88
N SER A 206 16.97 8.98 -10.59
CA SER A 206 17.05 8.94 -12.04
C SER A 206 15.74 8.41 -12.61
N PHE A 207 15.62 7.12 -12.87
CA PHE A 207 14.44 6.54 -13.52
C PHE A 207 13.15 6.58 -12.67
N THR A 208 13.23 6.75 -11.35
CA THR A 208 12.09 6.92 -10.44
C THR A 208 11.48 8.34 -10.48
N GLY A 209 12.18 9.28 -11.10
CA GLY A 209 11.65 10.57 -11.54
C GLY A 209 11.09 11.49 -10.45
N GLY A 210 11.60 11.41 -9.22
CA GLY A 210 11.09 12.17 -8.06
C GLY A 210 10.08 11.39 -7.22
N GLY A 211 9.81 10.13 -7.55
CA GLY A 211 8.80 9.30 -6.88
C GLY A 211 9.13 8.99 -5.42
N VAL A 212 10.39 8.74 -5.10
CA VAL A 212 10.84 8.49 -3.71
C VAL A 212 10.64 9.75 -2.87
N GLY A 213 11.10 10.90 -3.36
CA GLY A 213 10.93 12.18 -2.68
C GLY A 213 9.46 12.54 -2.51
N ARG A 214 8.64 12.38 -3.56
CA ARG A 214 7.19 12.60 -3.52
C ARG A 214 6.50 11.78 -2.43
N ARG A 215 6.85 10.49 -2.29
CA ARG A 215 6.31 9.61 -1.25
C ARG A 215 6.70 10.09 0.15
N ILE A 216 7.93 10.47 0.38
CA ILE A 216 8.39 10.99 1.67
C ILE A 216 7.65 12.28 2.04
N VAL A 217 7.57 13.26 1.12
CA VAL A 217 6.93 14.55 1.40
C VAL A 217 5.41 14.49 1.50
N SER A 218 4.78 13.40 1.05
CA SER A 218 3.35 13.18 1.26
C SER A 218 2.98 12.94 2.73
N VAL A 219 3.96 12.64 3.59
CA VAL A 219 3.74 12.41 5.02
C VAL A 219 3.74 13.75 5.77
N PRO A 220 2.70 14.08 6.54
CA PRO A 220 2.69 15.30 7.34
C PRO A 220 3.89 15.40 8.29
N GLY A 221 4.56 16.53 8.27
CA GLY A 221 5.77 16.78 9.06
C GLY A 221 7.06 16.16 8.48
N ALA A 222 7.06 15.72 7.22
CA ALA A 222 8.27 15.24 6.54
C ALA A 222 9.36 16.32 6.44
N SER A 223 9.00 17.61 6.46
CA SER A 223 9.96 18.74 6.43
C SER A 223 10.97 18.73 7.58
N GLU A 224 10.69 18.05 8.67
CA GLU A 224 11.62 17.91 9.79
C GLU A 224 12.80 16.96 9.47
N VAL A 225 12.60 16.02 8.53
CA VAL A 225 13.54 14.92 8.24
C VAL A 225 14.01 14.88 6.79
N TYR A 226 13.26 15.46 5.85
CA TYR A 226 13.60 15.48 4.43
C TYR A 226 14.37 16.75 4.10
N PHE A 227 15.64 16.62 3.72
CA PHE A 227 16.49 17.76 3.40
C PHE A 227 16.30 18.20 1.96
N GLU A 228 16.56 17.30 1.00
CA GLU A 228 16.40 17.59 -0.43
C GLU A 228 16.14 16.35 -1.28
N GLY A 229 15.68 16.58 -2.52
CA GLY A 229 15.58 15.59 -3.56
C GLY A 229 16.12 16.12 -4.89
N LEU A 230 17.12 15.44 -5.43
CA LEU A 230 17.74 15.77 -6.70
C LEU A 230 17.29 14.78 -7.77
N ASN A 231 16.59 15.28 -8.81
CA ASN A 231 16.23 14.48 -9.96
C ASN A 231 17.33 14.62 -11.04
N THR A 232 18.31 13.72 -11.00
CA THR A 232 19.51 13.75 -11.85
C THR A 232 19.37 12.78 -13.02
N TYR A 233 18.40 13.05 -13.91
CA TYR A 233 18.05 12.16 -15.01
C TYR A 233 19.12 12.11 -16.10
N ASP A 234 19.68 13.27 -16.49
CA ASP A 234 20.78 13.39 -17.44
C ASP A 234 22.14 13.08 -16.77
N GLU A 235 23.06 12.44 -17.48
CA GLU A 235 24.39 12.10 -16.97
C GLU A 235 25.18 13.34 -16.49
N ARG A 236 25.07 14.46 -17.20
CA ARG A 236 25.71 15.72 -16.80
C ARG A 236 25.15 16.26 -15.48
N ALA A 237 23.88 15.97 -15.19
CA ALA A 237 23.29 16.33 -13.90
C ALA A 237 23.87 15.46 -12.77
N LYS A 238 24.14 14.16 -13.01
CA LYS A 238 24.82 13.29 -12.07
C LYS A 238 26.22 13.81 -11.72
N ILE A 239 26.99 14.18 -12.76
CA ILE A 239 28.33 14.78 -12.57
C ILE A 239 28.24 16.08 -11.77
N LYS A 240 27.41 17.02 -12.25
CA LYS A 240 27.40 18.40 -11.72
C LYS A 240 26.83 18.50 -10.31
N ARG A 241 25.83 17.66 -9.97
CA ARG A 241 25.08 17.76 -8.71
C ARG A 241 25.55 16.79 -7.64
N LEU A 242 26.04 15.63 -8.05
CA LEU A 242 26.39 14.53 -7.15
C LEU A 242 27.89 14.16 -7.21
N GLY A 243 28.67 14.77 -8.10
CA GLY A 243 30.08 14.46 -8.26
C GLY A 243 30.35 13.07 -8.85
N VAL A 244 29.39 12.49 -9.54
CA VAL A 244 29.59 11.21 -10.25
C VAL A 244 30.72 11.38 -11.26
N SER A 245 31.67 10.44 -11.28
CA SER A 245 32.86 10.52 -12.14
C SER A 245 32.47 10.35 -13.61
N GLU A 246 33.00 11.23 -14.47
CA GLU A 246 32.89 11.04 -15.92
C GLU A 246 33.52 9.73 -16.39
N TYR A 247 34.57 9.27 -15.72
CA TYR A 247 35.21 7.99 -15.99
C TYR A 247 34.24 6.84 -15.71
N THR A 248 33.53 6.84 -14.58
CA THR A 248 32.53 5.86 -14.21
C THR A 248 31.43 5.79 -15.27
N LEU A 249 30.86 6.93 -15.65
CA LEU A 249 29.78 6.98 -16.66
C LEU A 249 30.23 6.47 -18.03
N ARG A 250 31.48 6.75 -18.44
CA ARG A 250 32.02 6.27 -19.73
C ARG A 250 32.40 4.79 -19.71
N THR A 251 32.76 4.22 -18.58
CA THR A 251 33.26 2.85 -18.46
C THR A 251 32.18 1.84 -18.19
N VAL A 252 31.31 2.12 -17.21
CA VAL A 252 30.25 1.19 -16.75
C VAL A 252 28.83 1.72 -17.00
N GLY A 253 28.70 2.99 -17.37
CA GLY A 253 27.44 3.62 -17.75
C GLY A 253 26.62 4.15 -16.57
N ALA A 254 25.54 4.82 -16.91
CA ALA A 254 24.65 5.45 -15.92
C ALA A 254 23.84 4.45 -15.10
N VAL A 255 23.66 3.21 -15.59
CA VAL A 255 22.92 2.13 -14.92
C VAL A 255 23.89 1.07 -14.48
N SER A 256 24.55 1.33 -13.36
CA SER A 256 25.55 0.46 -12.75
C SER A 256 25.56 0.63 -11.23
N ASP A 257 26.20 -0.30 -10.54
CA ASP A 257 26.38 -0.24 -9.08
C ASP A 257 27.33 0.90 -8.70
N GLU A 258 28.40 1.14 -9.48
CA GLU A 258 29.33 2.25 -9.26
C GLU A 258 28.61 3.60 -9.38
N THR A 259 27.78 3.79 -10.41
CA THR A 259 27.02 5.03 -10.56
C THR A 259 26.03 5.23 -9.42
N ALA A 260 25.30 4.19 -9.00
CA ALA A 260 24.39 4.26 -7.86
C ALA A 260 25.15 4.58 -6.56
N TYR A 261 26.30 3.96 -6.36
CA TYR A 261 27.19 4.23 -5.23
C TYR A 261 27.62 5.70 -5.19
N GLU A 262 28.17 6.21 -6.29
CA GLU A 262 28.66 7.59 -6.38
C GLU A 262 27.53 8.61 -6.22
N MET A 263 26.32 8.33 -6.74
CA MET A 263 25.15 9.18 -6.53
C MET A 263 24.78 9.29 -5.04
N ALA A 264 24.76 8.17 -4.32
CA ALA A 264 24.44 8.17 -2.88
C ALA A 264 25.55 8.80 -2.04
N ALA A 265 26.82 8.49 -2.38
CA ALA A 265 27.99 9.06 -1.71
C ALA A 265 28.07 10.58 -1.88
N GLY A 266 27.71 11.09 -3.07
CA GLY A 266 27.69 12.53 -3.34
C GLY A 266 26.72 13.30 -2.45
N LEU A 267 25.55 12.74 -2.14
CA LEU A 267 24.62 13.33 -1.19
C LEU A 267 25.16 13.31 0.25
N ILE A 268 25.78 12.21 0.67
CA ILE A 268 26.38 12.12 2.02
C ILE A 268 27.56 13.07 2.18
N ALA A 269 28.35 13.25 1.11
CA ALA A 269 29.52 14.13 1.12
C ALA A 269 29.16 15.62 1.32
N SER A 270 27.94 16.06 1.02
CA SER A 270 27.47 17.41 1.34
C SER A 270 27.46 17.69 2.85
N GLY A 271 27.25 16.64 3.68
CA GLY A 271 27.13 16.76 5.12
C GLY A 271 25.77 17.19 5.62
N ASP A 272 24.79 17.40 4.72
CA ASP A 272 23.47 17.94 5.03
C ASP A 272 22.44 16.85 5.39
N CYS A 273 22.75 15.58 5.15
CA CYS A 273 21.90 14.44 5.51
C CYS A 273 22.70 13.33 6.21
N ASP A 274 22.00 12.51 6.97
CA ASP A 274 22.56 11.34 7.67
C ASP A 274 22.38 10.06 6.88
N ILE A 275 21.36 10.03 6.01
CA ILE A 275 21.05 8.92 5.12
C ILE A 275 20.72 9.46 3.72
N SER A 276 21.24 8.82 2.70
CA SER A 276 20.91 9.12 1.31
C SER A 276 20.32 7.91 0.62
N VAL A 277 19.44 8.17 -0.35
CA VAL A 277 18.87 7.15 -1.24
C VAL A 277 19.18 7.54 -2.67
N ALA A 278 19.78 6.65 -3.45
CA ALA A 278 20.00 6.88 -4.86
C ALA A 278 19.34 5.77 -5.71
N THR A 279 18.76 6.13 -6.85
CA THR A 279 18.15 5.18 -7.78
C THR A 279 18.64 5.41 -9.20
N THR A 280 19.11 4.36 -9.86
CA THR A 280 19.39 4.37 -11.31
C THR A 280 18.94 3.06 -11.93
N GLY A 281 18.41 3.08 -13.17
CA GLY A 281 17.84 1.89 -13.78
C GLY A 281 17.12 2.14 -15.09
N LEU A 282 16.61 1.07 -15.69
CA LEU A 282 15.89 1.02 -16.96
C LEU A 282 14.43 0.63 -16.76
N ALA A 283 13.54 1.61 -16.77
CA ALA A 283 12.11 1.36 -16.61
C ALA A 283 11.39 0.87 -17.89
N GLY A 284 12.08 0.88 -19.03
CA GLY A 284 11.46 0.46 -20.30
C GLY A 284 10.55 1.52 -20.96
N PRO A 285 9.75 1.16 -21.99
CA PRO A 285 9.52 -0.20 -22.49
C PRO A 285 10.66 -0.78 -23.33
N LYS A 286 11.60 0.03 -23.79
CA LYS A 286 12.79 -0.43 -24.54
C LYS A 286 14.02 -0.25 -23.69
N SER A 287 15.00 -1.14 -23.86
CA SER A 287 16.34 -0.91 -23.35
C SER A 287 16.90 0.38 -23.98
N ASP A 288 17.83 0.99 -23.29
CA ASP A 288 18.68 2.02 -23.87
C ASP A 288 19.69 1.39 -24.86
N ARG A 289 20.69 2.18 -25.29
CA ARG A 289 21.72 1.72 -26.24
C ARG A 289 22.73 0.73 -25.64
N THR A 290 22.60 0.38 -24.35
CA THR A 290 23.58 -0.41 -23.59
C THR A 290 23.31 -1.91 -23.59
N GLU A 291 22.24 -2.41 -24.25
CA GLU A 291 21.81 -3.80 -24.24
C GLU A 291 21.42 -4.36 -22.85
N LEU A 292 21.43 -3.52 -21.81
CA LEU A 292 21.00 -3.92 -20.46
C LEU A 292 19.50 -4.25 -20.46
N PRO A 293 19.08 -5.26 -19.67
CA PRO A 293 17.67 -5.67 -19.66
C PRO A 293 16.77 -4.60 -19.04
N VAL A 294 15.58 -4.43 -19.61
CA VAL A 294 14.51 -3.63 -18.99
C VAL A 294 14.20 -4.17 -17.59
N GLY A 295 13.98 -3.27 -16.66
CA GLY A 295 13.76 -3.57 -15.26
C GLY A 295 15.02 -3.66 -14.40
N LEU A 296 16.21 -3.66 -15.02
CA LEU A 296 17.45 -3.57 -14.27
C LEU A 296 17.49 -2.24 -13.50
N ALA A 297 17.69 -2.34 -12.20
CA ALA A 297 17.71 -1.21 -11.29
C ALA A 297 18.80 -1.39 -10.22
N TYR A 298 19.44 -0.30 -9.88
CA TYR A 298 20.33 -0.21 -8.74
C TYR A 298 19.78 0.82 -7.75
N ILE A 299 19.71 0.42 -6.49
CA ILE A 299 19.27 1.27 -5.38
C ILE A 299 20.42 1.33 -4.38
N ALA A 300 20.90 2.51 -4.10
CA ALA A 300 21.96 2.70 -3.12
C ALA A 300 21.45 3.46 -1.90
N ILE A 301 21.85 2.98 -0.72
CA ILE A 301 21.60 3.63 0.57
C ILE A 301 22.93 4.04 1.16
N GLY A 302 23.15 5.35 1.24
CA GLY A 302 24.35 5.92 1.84
C GLY A 302 24.11 6.26 3.31
N LEU A 303 25.08 5.90 4.12
CA LEU A 303 25.26 6.33 5.51
C LEU A 303 26.61 7.04 5.63
N LYS A 304 26.88 7.74 6.74
CA LYS A 304 28.14 8.50 6.90
C LYS A 304 29.39 7.69 6.62
N GLU A 305 29.41 6.42 6.97
CA GLU A 305 30.60 5.58 6.89
C GLU A 305 30.53 4.53 5.77
N LYS A 306 29.37 4.31 5.17
CA LYS A 306 29.18 3.22 4.21
C LYS A 306 28.03 3.48 3.25
N VAL A 307 28.20 3.04 2.00
CA VAL A 307 27.13 2.97 1.00
C VAL A 307 26.86 1.52 0.68
N TYR A 308 25.59 1.14 0.74
CA TYR A 308 25.09 -0.18 0.36
C TYR A 308 24.41 -0.07 -0.99
N VAL A 309 24.81 -0.90 -1.95
CA VAL A 309 24.18 -0.95 -3.28
C VAL A 309 23.46 -2.27 -3.45
N TYR A 310 22.21 -2.19 -3.95
CA TYR A 310 21.35 -3.33 -4.21
C TYR A 310 21.00 -3.36 -5.68
N ARG A 311 21.16 -4.53 -6.30
CA ARG A 311 20.79 -4.78 -7.70
C ARG A 311 19.51 -5.56 -7.75
N TYR A 312 18.57 -5.08 -8.56
CA TYR A 312 17.29 -5.75 -8.83
C TYR A 312 17.03 -5.86 -10.33
N ARG A 313 16.13 -6.77 -10.66
CA ARG A 313 15.50 -6.83 -11.96
C ARG A 313 14.00 -6.95 -11.73
N PHE A 314 13.30 -5.84 -11.88
CA PHE A 314 11.85 -5.77 -11.74
C PHE A 314 11.19 -6.11 -13.09
N GLU A 315 10.00 -6.69 -13.02
CA GLU A 315 9.21 -7.06 -14.19
C GLU A 315 7.94 -6.20 -14.28
N GLY A 316 7.37 -6.09 -15.48
CA GLY A 316 6.13 -5.37 -15.73
C GLY A 316 6.28 -4.16 -16.64
N THR A 317 5.27 -3.32 -16.63
CA THR A 317 5.23 -2.03 -17.35
C THR A 317 6.20 -1.03 -16.72
N ARG A 318 6.45 0.07 -17.43
CA ARG A 318 7.28 1.18 -16.92
C ARG A 318 6.78 1.68 -15.56
N GLU A 319 5.46 1.81 -15.38
CA GLU A 319 4.85 2.23 -14.13
C GLU A 319 5.12 1.21 -13.02
N GLU A 320 4.86 -0.08 -13.27
CA GLU A 320 5.07 -1.15 -12.29
C GLU A 320 6.54 -1.24 -11.87
N ILE A 321 7.48 -1.19 -12.81
CA ILE A 321 8.92 -1.18 -12.52
C ILE A 321 9.28 0.02 -11.65
N THR A 322 8.79 1.21 -11.99
CA THR A 322 9.11 2.44 -11.27
C THR A 322 8.54 2.44 -9.86
N GLU A 323 7.26 2.11 -9.68
CA GLU A 323 6.61 2.08 -8.37
C GLU A 323 7.20 0.97 -7.48
N THR A 324 7.54 -0.19 -8.05
CA THR A 324 8.25 -1.25 -7.33
C THR A 324 9.61 -0.76 -6.83
N ALA A 325 10.39 -0.09 -7.68
CA ALA A 325 11.68 0.47 -7.28
C ALA A 325 11.55 1.53 -6.18
N ILE A 326 10.51 2.35 -6.21
CA ILE A 326 10.22 3.35 -5.16
C ILE A 326 9.93 2.64 -3.83
N ASN A 327 9.10 1.60 -3.82
CA ASN A 327 8.83 0.82 -2.60
C ASN A 327 10.12 0.19 -2.05
N TYR A 328 10.93 -0.42 -2.90
CA TYR A 328 12.20 -1.01 -2.46
C TYR A 328 13.18 0.05 -1.95
N ALA A 329 13.25 1.23 -2.57
CA ALA A 329 14.12 2.32 -2.11
C ALA A 329 13.74 2.81 -0.71
N LEU A 330 12.46 3.04 -0.46
CA LEU A 330 11.93 3.41 0.86
C LEU A 330 12.16 2.30 1.89
N PHE A 331 11.92 1.06 1.51
CA PHE A 331 12.10 -0.10 2.39
C PHE A 331 13.57 -0.32 2.77
N LEU A 332 14.49 -0.22 1.82
CA LEU A 332 15.92 -0.35 2.08
C LEU A 332 16.42 0.77 2.98
N ALA A 333 15.95 2.01 2.78
CA ALA A 333 16.25 3.12 3.66
C ALA A 333 15.75 2.86 5.10
N TYR A 334 14.50 2.41 5.24
CA TYR A 334 13.93 2.03 6.53
C TYR A 334 14.75 0.91 7.20
N ARG A 335 15.08 -0.15 6.46
CA ARG A 335 15.83 -1.31 6.98
C ARG A 335 17.21 -0.92 7.44
N GLN A 336 17.96 -0.12 6.65
CA GLN A 336 19.27 0.36 7.04
C GLN A 336 19.19 1.28 8.27
N LEU A 337 18.20 2.16 8.32
CA LEU A 337 18.00 3.03 9.47
C LEU A 337 17.59 2.25 10.73
N LYS A 338 16.80 1.17 10.60
CA LYS A 338 16.41 0.30 11.72
C LYS A 338 17.61 -0.39 12.36
N ASN A 339 18.61 -0.74 11.57
CA ASN A 339 19.79 -1.50 12.00
C ASN A 339 20.95 -0.60 12.51
N LEU A 340 20.81 0.72 12.48
CA LEU A 340 21.73 1.67 13.13
C LEU A 340 21.43 1.74 14.64
#